data_f837e3d49c86ca6628625fbb0957ae95
#
_entry.id   f837e3d49c86ca6628625fbb0957ae95
#
_cell.length_a   1.000
_cell.length_b   1.000
_cell.length_c   1.000
_cell.angle_alpha   90.00
_cell.angle_beta   90.00
_cell.angle_gamma   90.00
#
_symmetry.space_group_name_H-M   'P 1'
#
loop_
_entity.id
_entity.type
_entity.pdbx_description
1 polymer ?
#
loop_
_entity_poly.entity_id
_entity_poly.type
_entity_poly.pdbx_seq_one_letter_code
_entity_poly.pdbx_strand_id
1 'polypeptide(L)'
;GEFVSVRIKDVLIRDTGAKRMFPGQRHSLDTTERPTIDYGRDGATWEQSGETDAQKGYRSLKERCKQLKQYDVADSLVYFLDGSRHVYKVDDIAFSQNKRISVYPVLAGQIGVGRCKRNDRTMKKHRFSFECVLARPDLADADRRKGFSSALAQKLNEVEAVRRRGIHFGHVFFYDTSKPSDEWKQIGRNFYESRGTSKIQDRMIWLEQEMVRNLVKEHLLDQDHYLIKDGSLEYRGLKRGDAAGVTAEMLHQEQYEWVLGVSKNFNPEVCKDQNGKPNPGFIAELPFCHRTPAAMYKWGGVRYAVWYLRLREAERTRSIFDGVVKVEKVLVGDEFEKGMDTERIDDLSARILNERNPVCYGSDLRWANHLYPIYLTEQFVKARYIPNESFLQMF
;
A
#
# COMPACT_ATOMS: atom_id res chain seq x y z
N GLY A 1 9.89 -44.16 -20.57
CA GLY A 1 9.15 -43.61 -19.44
C GLY A 1 8.97 -42.13 -19.62
N GLU A 2 7.73 -41.67 -19.83
CA GLU A 2 7.39 -40.26 -19.82
C GLU A 2 7.75 -39.70 -18.45
N PHE A 3 8.68 -38.75 -18.42
CA PHE A 3 8.94 -37.95 -17.24
C PHE A 3 7.72 -37.06 -17.01
N VAL A 4 6.84 -37.44 -16.11
CA VAL A 4 5.74 -36.60 -15.64
C VAL A 4 6.35 -35.47 -14.84
N SER A 5 6.33 -34.24 -15.39
CA SER A 5 6.85 -33.10 -14.68
C SER A 5 6.00 -32.81 -13.43
N VAL A 6 6.65 -32.60 -12.29
CA VAL A 6 6.00 -32.25 -11.03
C VAL A 6 5.36 -30.88 -11.17
N ARG A 7 4.08 -30.78 -10.84
CA ARG A 7 3.31 -29.51 -10.87
C ARG A 7 3.17 -28.93 -9.48
N ILE A 8 2.84 -27.64 -9.42
CA ILE A 8 2.56 -26.96 -8.13
C ILE A 8 1.48 -27.68 -7.35
N LYS A 9 0.40 -28.13 -7.99
CA LYS A 9 -0.68 -28.89 -7.33
C LYS A 9 -0.18 -30.17 -6.66
N ASP A 10 0.76 -30.88 -7.28
CA ASP A 10 1.32 -32.12 -6.73
C ASP A 10 2.13 -31.83 -5.46
N VAL A 11 2.89 -30.77 -5.45
CA VAL A 11 3.63 -30.28 -4.27
C VAL A 11 2.67 -29.94 -3.14
N LEU A 12 1.59 -29.21 -3.44
CA LEU A 12 0.60 -28.82 -2.44
C LEU A 12 -0.17 -30.02 -1.88
N ILE A 13 -0.54 -30.98 -2.69
CA ILE A 13 -1.23 -32.20 -2.25
C ILE A 13 -0.32 -33.01 -1.31
N ARG A 14 0.94 -33.19 -1.64
CA ARG A 14 1.91 -33.90 -0.78
C ARG A 14 2.11 -33.21 0.57
N ASP A 15 2.31 -31.91 0.56
CA ASP A 15 2.63 -31.17 1.77
C ASP A 15 1.42 -30.94 2.68
N THR A 16 0.22 -30.90 2.14
CA THR A 16 -1.00 -30.62 2.89
C THR A 16 -1.74 -31.88 3.32
N GLY A 17 -1.44 -33.04 2.71
CA GLY A 17 -2.24 -34.24 2.88
C GLY A 17 -3.65 -34.13 2.31
N ALA A 18 -3.89 -33.20 1.42
CA ALA A 18 -5.17 -33.02 0.76
C ALA A 18 -5.55 -34.23 -0.08
N LYS A 19 -6.84 -34.55 -0.13
CA LYS A 19 -7.33 -35.63 -0.96
C LYS A 19 -7.28 -35.28 -2.44
N ARG A 20 -7.54 -34.02 -2.79
CA ARG A 20 -7.70 -33.59 -4.18
C ARG A 20 -7.63 -32.11 -4.31
N MET A 21 -7.01 -31.63 -5.37
CA MET A 21 -7.14 -30.26 -5.85
C MET A 21 -8.00 -30.22 -7.11
N PHE A 22 -8.95 -29.33 -7.11
CA PHE A 22 -9.80 -29.10 -8.27
C PHE A 22 -9.28 -27.87 -9.00
N PRO A 23 -8.91 -28.00 -10.29
CA PRO A 23 -8.69 -26.84 -11.11
C PRO A 23 -10.04 -26.15 -11.36
N GLY A 24 -10.46 -25.36 -10.40
CA GLY A 24 -11.64 -24.52 -10.54
C GLY A 24 -11.41 -23.39 -11.55
N GLN A 25 -12.30 -22.43 -11.56
CA GLN A 25 -12.11 -21.24 -12.37
C GLN A 25 -10.90 -20.43 -11.87
N ARG A 26 -9.80 -20.56 -12.59
CA ARG A 26 -8.60 -19.76 -12.35
C ARG A 26 -8.81 -18.38 -12.93
N HIS A 27 -8.76 -17.35 -12.09
CA HIS A 27 -9.01 -15.98 -12.52
C HIS A 27 -8.32 -14.95 -11.63
N SER A 28 -8.16 -13.76 -12.19
CA SER A 28 -7.67 -12.61 -11.43
C SER A 28 -8.74 -12.11 -10.47
N LEU A 29 -8.31 -11.74 -9.26
CA LEU A 29 -9.13 -11.11 -8.22
C LEU A 29 -8.84 -9.61 -8.10
N ASP A 30 -8.17 -9.00 -9.07
CA ASP A 30 -7.75 -7.59 -9.03
C ASP A 30 -8.91 -6.62 -9.32
N THR A 31 -10.05 -6.84 -8.71
CA THR A 31 -11.22 -5.97 -8.89
C THR A 31 -11.26 -4.82 -7.89
N THR A 32 -10.38 -4.80 -6.92
CA THR A 32 -10.45 -3.84 -5.82
C THR A 32 -9.20 -2.99 -5.74
N GLU A 33 -9.44 -1.69 -5.64
CA GLU A 33 -8.44 -0.73 -5.25
C GLU A 33 -7.89 -1.06 -3.86
N ARG A 34 -6.64 -0.67 -3.61
CA ARG A 34 -6.03 -0.76 -2.30
C ARG A 34 -6.92 -0.02 -1.29
N PRO A 35 -7.36 -0.66 -0.20
CA PRO A 35 -8.15 0.03 0.81
C PRO A 35 -7.35 1.18 1.40
N THR A 36 -7.92 2.37 1.39
CA THR A 36 -7.39 3.54 2.08
C THR A 36 -8.03 3.63 3.45
N ILE A 37 -7.26 4.11 4.43
CA ILE A 37 -7.82 4.39 5.74
C ILE A 37 -8.61 5.69 5.69
N ASP A 38 -9.83 5.59 6.15
CA ASP A 38 -10.66 6.72 6.51
C ASP A 38 -10.42 7.06 7.97
N TYR A 39 -9.67 8.11 8.22
CA TYR A 39 -9.32 8.54 9.58
C TYR A 39 -10.55 8.80 10.47
N GLY A 40 -11.72 8.96 9.89
CA GLY A 40 -12.96 9.14 10.64
C GLY A 40 -13.68 7.85 11.04
N ARG A 41 -13.30 6.68 10.47
CA ARG A 41 -14.01 5.41 10.67
C ARG A 41 -13.21 4.36 11.42
N ASP A 42 -11.89 4.33 11.23
CA ASP A 42 -11.05 3.20 11.61
C ASP A 42 -10.30 3.40 12.93
N GLY A 43 -10.90 4.13 13.88
CA GLY A 43 -10.35 4.33 15.22
C GLY A 43 -9.37 5.49 15.36
N ALA A 44 -9.06 6.20 14.28
CA ALA A 44 -8.32 7.45 14.36
C ALA A 44 -9.26 8.58 14.80
N THR A 45 -8.83 9.33 15.81
CA THR A 45 -9.63 10.46 16.34
C THR A 45 -9.04 11.79 15.94
N TRP A 46 -9.89 12.67 15.41
CA TRP A 46 -9.53 14.06 15.20
C TRP A 46 -9.28 14.74 16.55
N GLU A 47 -8.15 15.44 16.69
CA GLU A 47 -7.81 16.10 17.95
C GLU A 47 -7.84 17.63 17.86
N GLN A 48 -7.10 18.17 16.92
CA GLN A 48 -6.87 19.61 16.81
C GLN A 48 -6.21 19.98 15.49
N SER A 49 -5.78 21.25 15.37
CA SER A 49 -4.93 21.67 14.27
C SER A 49 -3.62 20.89 14.25
N GLY A 50 -3.24 20.40 13.07
CA GLY A 50 -1.99 19.68 12.83
C GLY A 50 -0.82 20.55 12.44
N GLU A 51 -0.96 21.90 12.55
CA GLU A 51 0.07 22.84 12.20
C GLU A 51 0.23 23.93 13.26
N THR A 52 1.42 24.55 13.30
CA THR A 52 1.79 25.52 14.34
C THR A 52 0.96 26.80 14.28
N ASP A 53 0.63 27.27 13.08
CA ASP A 53 -0.23 28.43 12.88
C ASP A 53 -1.62 27.97 12.46
N ALA A 54 -2.60 28.03 13.36
CA ALA A 54 -3.95 27.61 13.07
C ALA A 54 -4.53 28.37 11.88
N GLN A 55 -4.97 27.64 10.87
CA GLN A 55 -5.56 28.19 9.66
C GLN A 55 -7.09 28.21 9.74
N LYS A 56 -7.71 29.29 9.28
CA LYS A 56 -9.16 29.43 9.22
C LYS A 56 -9.76 28.99 7.88
N GLY A 57 -8.94 28.81 6.86
CA GLY A 57 -9.38 28.47 5.52
C GLY A 57 -8.25 27.94 4.65
N TYR A 58 -8.51 27.83 3.37
CA TYR A 58 -7.55 27.35 2.40
C TYR A 58 -6.33 28.27 2.26
N ARG A 59 -5.15 27.67 2.08
CA ARG A 59 -3.92 28.42 1.80
C ARG A 59 -3.54 28.32 0.34
N SER A 60 -3.27 29.46 -0.29
CA SER A 60 -2.73 29.48 -1.64
C SER A 60 -1.24 29.11 -1.65
N LEU A 61 -0.87 28.26 -2.60
CA LEU A 61 0.50 27.81 -2.81
C LEU A 61 1.10 28.34 -4.11
N LYS A 62 0.35 29.18 -4.85
CA LYS A 62 0.74 29.66 -6.19
C LYS A 62 2.09 30.35 -6.20
N GLU A 63 2.30 31.26 -5.24
CA GLU A 63 3.55 32.00 -5.15
C GLU A 63 4.74 31.10 -4.79
N ARG A 64 4.54 30.19 -3.84
CA ARG A 64 5.58 29.23 -3.42
C ARG A 64 5.98 28.30 -4.57
N CYS A 65 5.01 27.83 -5.35
CA CYS A 65 5.28 27.01 -6.54
C CYS A 65 6.13 27.74 -7.57
N LYS A 66 5.84 29.01 -7.81
CA LYS A 66 6.64 29.85 -8.73
C LYS A 66 8.06 30.07 -8.22
N GLN A 67 8.23 30.38 -6.95
CA GLN A 67 9.54 30.58 -6.33
C GLN A 67 10.43 29.36 -6.44
N LEU A 68 9.87 28.17 -6.16
CA LEU A 68 10.62 26.91 -6.26
C LEU A 68 11.11 26.61 -7.68
N LYS A 69 10.35 26.98 -8.70
CA LYS A 69 10.75 26.84 -10.11
C LYS A 69 11.76 27.88 -10.55
N GLN A 70 11.58 29.12 -10.08
CA GLN A 70 12.37 30.27 -10.53
C GLN A 70 13.79 30.23 -9.99
N TYR A 71 14.00 29.79 -8.76
CA TYR A 71 15.29 29.86 -8.06
C TYR A 71 16.10 28.58 -8.12
N ASP A 72 15.68 27.60 -8.92
CA ASP A 72 16.37 26.31 -9.08
C ASP A 72 16.80 25.68 -7.73
N VAL A 73 15.89 25.74 -6.76
CA VAL A 73 16.10 25.24 -5.41
C VAL A 73 16.20 23.70 -5.48
N ALA A 74 17.19 23.12 -4.80
CA ALA A 74 17.31 21.68 -4.69
C ALA A 74 16.02 21.06 -4.16
N ASP A 75 15.55 19.98 -4.81
CA ASP A 75 14.29 19.34 -4.45
C ASP A 75 14.47 18.42 -3.24
N SER A 76 13.68 18.64 -2.21
CA SER A 76 13.68 17.80 -1.01
C SER A 76 12.84 16.53 -1.15
N LEU A 77 12.01 16.42 -2.21
CA LEU A 77 11.32 15.19 -2.55
C LEU A 77 12.24 14.32 -3.42
N VAL A 78 12.98 13.43 -2.78
CA VAL A 78 14.09 12.72 -3.42
C VAL A 78 13.74 11.28 -3.77
N TYR A 79 13.03 10.57 -2.90
CA TYR A 79 12.68 9.17 -3.08
C TYR A 79 11.18 9.00 -3.28
N PHE A 80 10.82 8.03 -4.12
CA PHE A 80 9.42 7.74 -4.47
C PHE A 80 9.19 6.25 -4.42
N LEU A 81 8.23 5.82 -3.63
CA LEU A 81 7.93 4.42 -3.33
C LEU A 81 6.52 4.08 -3.80
N ASP A 82 6.40 3.00 -4.55
CA ASP A 82 5.12 2.41 -4.92
C ASP A 82 5.14 0.90 -4.74
N GLY A 83 4.04 0.36 -4.27
CA GLY A 83 3.78 -1.07 -4.16
C GLY A 83 2.59 -1.46 -5.02
N SER A 84 2.69 -2.62 -5.64
CA SER A 84 1.66 -3.16 -6.51
C SER A 84 1.51 -4.65 -6.26
N ARG A 85 0.33 -5.18 -6.53
CA ARG A 85 0.03 -6.60 -6.46
C ARG A 85 -0.98 -7.02 -7.49
N HIS A 86 -0.84 -8.26 -7.96
CA HIS A 86 -1.88 -8.99 -8.65
C HIS A 86 -2.23 -10.23 -7.85
N VAL A 87 -3.50 -10.44 -7.58
CA VAL A 87 -4.01 -11.59 -6.83
C VAL A 87 -4.84 -12.48 -7.74
N TYR A 88 -4.65 -13.78 -7.60
CA TYR A 88 -5.32 -14.79 -8.42
C TYR A 88 -5.92 -15.88 -7.54
N LYS A 89 -7.12 -16.33 -7.90
CA LYS A 89 -7.60 -17.63 -7.47
C LYS A 89 -7.01 -18.68 -8.42
N VAL A 90 -6.29 -19.64 -7.88
CA VAL A 90 -5.57 -20.61 -8.69
C VAL A 90 -6.15 -22.01 -8.64
N ASP A 91 -6.65 -22.45 -7.48
CA ASP A 91 -7.25 -23.76 -7.30
C ASP A 91 -8.18 -23.79 -6.10
N ASP A 92 -8.94 -24.87 -5.97
CA ASP A 92 -9.65 -25.26 -4.76
C ASP A 92 -9.02 -26.54 -4.20
N ILE A 93 -8.81 -26.59 -2.89
CA ILE A 93 -8.21 -27.74 -2.23
C ILE A 93 -9.21 -28.41 -1.31
N ALA A 94 -9.35 -29.72 -1.43
CA ALA A 94 -10.30 -30.49 -0.68
C ALA A 94 -9.61 -31.32 0.42
N PHE A 95 -10.13 -31.21 1.62
CA PHE A 95 -9.67 -31.95 2.80
C PHE A 95 -10.77 -32.81 3.39
N SER A 96 -10.39 -33.94 3.96
CA SER A 96 -11.26 -34.73 4.77
C SER A 96 -11.04 -34.38 6.24
N GLN A 97 -12.05 -33.80 6.88
CA GLN A 97 -12.07 -33.51 8.32
C GLN A 97 -13.32 -34.12 8.92
N ASN A 98 -13.17 -34.96 9.97
CA ASN A 98 -14.28 -35.54 10.71
C ASN A 98 -15.38 -36.18 9.83
N LYS A 99 -14.97 -36.99 8.85
CA LYS A 99 -15.85 -37.65 7.85
C LYS A 99 -16.58 -36.70 6.89
N ARG A 100 -16.20 -35.42 6.86
CA ARG A 100 -16.72 -34.45 5.90
C ARG A 100 -15.60 -33.94 5.02
N ILE A 101 -15.95 -33.60 3.78
CA ILE A 101 -15.03 -32.96 2.84
C ILE A 101 -15.24 -31.44 2.94
N SER A 102 -14.18 -30.71 3.25
CA SER A 102 -14.16 -29.25 3.22
C SER A 102 -13.31 -28.78 2.04
N VAL A 103 -13.78 -27.77 1.34
CA VAL A 103 -13.12 -27.21 0.17
C VAL A 103 -12.80 -25.74 0.42
N TYR A 104 -11.55 -25.35 0.15
CA TYR A 104 -11.06 -24.00 0.37
C TYR A 104 -10.27 -23.51 -0.84
N PRO A 105 -10.37 -22.21 -1.18
CA PRO A 105 -9.60 -21.66 -2.28
C PRO A 105 -8.11 -21.57 -1.97
N VAL A 106 -7.30 -21.77 -3.00
CA VAL A 106 -5.87 -21.47 -3.01
C VAL A 106 -5.67 -20.20 -3.84
N LEU A 107 -4.97 -19.24 -3.26
CA LEU A 107 -4.66 -17.97 -3.91
C LEU A 107 -3.16 -17.85 -4.14
N ALA A 108 -2.81 -17.13 -5.17
CA ALA A 108 -1.43 -16.76 -5.43
C ALA A 108 -1.36 -15.28 -5.82
N GLY A 109 -0.20 -14.69 -5.69
CA GLY A 109 0.00 -13.29 -6.03
C GLY A 109 1.36 -13.03 -6.64
N GLN A 110 1.41 -12.01 -7.48
CA GLN A 110 2.62 -11.33 -7.90
C GLN A 110 2.69 -10.02 -7.14
N ILE A 111 3.78 -9.78 -6.44
CA ILE A 111 4.00 -8.56 -5.66
C ILE A 111 5.24 -7.86 -6.19
N GLY A 112 5.11 -6.56 -6.46
CA GLY A 112 6.21 -5.70 -6.80
C GLY A 112 6.22 -4.46 -5.93
N VAL A 113 7.38 -4.09 -5.40
CA VAL A 113 7.59 -2.87 -4.66
C VAL A 113 8.83 -2.19 -5.22
N GLY A 114 8.70 -0.91 -5.56
CA GLY A 114 9.76 -0.17 -6.20
C GLY A 114 10.01 1.17 -5.56
N ARG A 115 11.27 1.57 -5.55
CA ARG A 115 11.73 2.86 -5.08
C ARG A 115 12.62 3.51 -6.14
N CYS A 116 12.22 4.69 -6.57
CA CYS A 116 13.01 5.54 -7.46
C CYS A 116 13.68 6.66 -6.66
N LYS A 117 14.76 7.17 -7.20
CA LYS A 117 15.52 8.29 -6.64
C LYS A 117 15.62 9.40 -7.66
N ARG A 118 15.41 10.65 -7.22
CA ARG A 118 15.72 11.83 -8.03
C ARG A 118 17.23 11.99 -8.11
N ASN A 119 17.71 12.16 -9.34
CA ASN A 119 19.08 12.49 -9.62
C ASN A 119 19.09 13.72 -10.54
N ASP A 120 19.30 14.89 -9.95
CA ASP A 120 19.10 16.19 -10.58
C ASP A 120 17.69 16.35 -11.16
N ARG A 121 17.54 16.37 -12.48
CA ARG A 121 16.24 16.49 -13.16
C ARG A 121 15.68 15.15 -13.66
N THR A 122 16.36 14.05 -13.39
CA THR A 122 15.95 12.71 -13.83
C THR A 122 15.59 11.84 -12.67
N MET A 123 14.74 10.83 -12.96
CA MET A 123 14.37 9.80 -12.00
C MET A 123 15.08 8.51 -12.38
N LYS A 124 15.74 7.89 -11.41
CA LYS A 124 16.44 6.62 -11.60
C LYS A 124 15.85 5.54 -10.70
N LYS A 125 15.86 4.31 -11.20
CA LYS A 125 15.57 3.14 -10.38
C LYS A 125 16.60 3.08 -9.25
N HIS A 126 16.13 2.92 -8.02
CA HIS A 126 16.99 2.83 -6.85
C HIS A 126 16.97 1.43 -6.24
N ARG A 127 15.79 0.90 -5.96
CA ARG A 127 15.64 -0.46 -5.43
C ARG A 127 14.29 -1.03 -5.84
N PHE A 128 14.30 -2.28 -6.29
CA PHE A 128 13.08 -2.99 -6.65
C PHE A 128 13.10 -4.37 -6.03
N SER A 129 11.95 -4.78 -5.51
CA SER A 129 11.70 -6.12 -5.02
C SER A 129 10.51 -6.69 -5.76
N PHE A 130 10.65 -7.92 -6.24
CA PHE A 130 9.59 -8.64 -6.91
C PHE A 130 9.56 -10.07 -6.40
N GLU A 131 8.39 -10.54 -6.00
CA GLU A 131 8.21 -11.92 -5.57
C GLU A 131 6.80 -12.41 -5.89
N CYS A 132 6.68 -13.74 -5.97
CA CYS A 132 5.40 -14.42 -5.96
C CYS A 132 5.12 -14.97 -4.56
N VAL A 133 3.87 -15.06 -4.20
CA VAL A 133 3.41 -15.60 -2.94
C VAL A 133 2.24 -16.53 -3.15
N LEU A 134 2.05 -17.45 -2.23
CA LEU A 134 0.91 -18.36 -2.19
C LEU A 134 0.17 -18.14 -0.86
N ALA A 135 -1.15 -18.17 -0.90
CA ALA A 135 -2.00 -18.21 0.28
C ALA A 135 -2.90 -19.43 0.22
N ARG A 136 -2.77 -20.29 1.21
CA ARG A 136 -3.53 -21.53 1.32
C ARG A 136 -4.26 -21.62 2.66
N PRO A 137 -5.29 -22.48 2.76
CA PRO A 137 -5.98 -22.68 4.03
C PRO A 137 -5.05 -23.24 5.11
N ASP A 138 -5.26 -22.79 6.33
CA ASP A 138 -4.59 -23.31 7.51
C ASP A 138 -5.38 -24.49 8.07
N LEU A 139 -4.84 -25.69 7.87
CA LEU A 139 -5.48 -26.96 8.24
C LEU A 139 -4.59 -27.82 9.13
N ALA A 140 -3.43 -27.31 9.50
CA ALA A 140 -2.46 -28.03 10.31
C ALA A 140 -2.50 -27.60 11.79
N ASP A 141 -2.09 -28.51 12.67
CA ASP A 141 -1.81 -28.20 14.07
C ASP A 141 -0.74 -27.12 14.19
N ALA A 142 -0.90 -26.25 15.19
CA ALA A 142 -0.04 -25.08 15.40
C ALA A 142 1.48 -25.42 15.43
N ASP A 143 1.84 -26.60 15.90
CA ASP A 143 3.23 -27.04 16.04
C ASP A 143 3.91 -27.37 14.70
N ARG A 144 3.12 -27.68 13.65
CA ARG A 144 3.64 -27.94 12.31
C ARG A 144 3.86 -26.69 11.47
N ARG A 145 3.44 -25.50 11.94
CA ARG A 145 3.50 -24.24 11.18
C ARG A 145 4.87 -23.59 11.18
N LYS A 146 5.66 -23.79 12.22
CA LYS A 146 7.00 -23.22 12.31
C LYS A 146 7.96 -23.91 11.34
N GLY A 147 8.41 -23.16 10.35
CA GLY A 147 9.33 -23.66 9.32
C GLY A 147 8.70 -24.23 8.07
N PHE A 148 7.41 -24.55 8.08
CA PHE A 148 6.70 -25.11 6.93
C PHE A 148 6.59 -24.15 5.75
N SER A 149 6.39 -22.87 6.03
CA SER A 149 6.20 -21.83 5.01
C SER A 149 7.43 -21.69 4.11
N SER A 150 8.64 -21.61 4.68
CA SER A 150 9.87 -21.48 3.88
C SER A 150 10.21 -22.76 3.14
N ALA A 151 9.98 -23.92 3.74
CA ALA A 151 10.20 -25.22 3.11
C ALA A 151 9.26 -25.42 1.91
N LEU A 152 8.00 -25.05 2.04
CA LEU A 152 7.02 -25.14 0.96
C LEU A 152 7.36 -24.16 -0.17
N ALA A 153 7.72 -22.93 0.15
CA ALA A 153 8.16 -21.96 -0.86
C ALA A 153 9.38 -22.48 -1.64
N GLN A 154 10.33 -23.09 -0.95
CA GLN A 154 11.51 -23.69 -1.58
C GLN A 154 11.15 -24.81 -2.55
N LYS A 155 10.22 -25.69 -2.16
CA LYS A 155 9.72 -26.76 -3.04
C LYS A 155 8.98 -26.22 -4.26
N LEU A 156 8.20 -25.16 -4.10
CA LEU A 156 7.54 -24.47 -5.22
C LEU A 156 8.56 -23.92 -6.22
N ASN A 157 9.66 -23.37 -5.74
CA ASN A 157 10.72 -22.83 -6.58
C ASN A 157 11.51 -23.90 -7.34
N GLU A 158 11.44 -25.16 -6.92
CA GLU A 158 12.04 -26.29 -7.62
C GLU A 158 11.18 -26.78 -8.79
N VAL A 159 9.91 -26.41 -8.85
CA VAL A 159 9.01 -26.78 -9.94
C VAL A 159 9.50 -26.15 -11.25
N GLU A 160 9.64 -26.96 -12.29
CA GLU A 160 10.20 -26.50 -13.58
C GLU A 160 9.40 -25.37 -14.21
N ALA A 161 8.07 -25.42 -14.13
CA ALA A 161 7.20 -24.37 -14.64
C ALA A 161 7.46 -23.00 -13.98
N VAL A 162 7.82 -22.99 -12.69
CA VAL A 162 8.20 -21.79 -11.95
C VAL A 162 9.59 -21.33 -12.37
N ARG A 163 10.55 -22.22 -12.41
CA ARG A 163 11.94 -21.91 -12.78
C ARG A 163 12.04 -21.37 -14.20
N ARG A 164 11.34 -21.95 -15.15
CA ARG A 164 11.31 -21.52 -16.55
C ARG A 164 10.84 -20.09 -16.73
N ARG A 165 9.94 -19.62 -15.88
CA ARG A 165 9.39 -18.26 -15.95
C ARG A 165 10.27 -17.21 -15.28
N GLY A 166 11.34 -17.64 -14.62
CA GLY A 166 12.27 -16.74 -13.93
C GLY A 166 11.64 -16.03 -12.73
N ILE A 167 10.58 -16.61 -12.16
CA ILE A 167 9.90 -16.09 -10.98
C ILE A 167 10.29 -16.87 -9.73
N HIS A 168 10.03 -16.30 -8.57
CA HIS A 168 10.41 -16.84 -7.28
C HIS A 168 9.29 -16.65 -6.28
N PHE A 169 8.87 -17.76 -5.64
CA PHE A 169 7.97 -17.73 -4.49
C PHE A 169 8.79 -17.38 -3.24
N GLY A 170 8.58 -16.16 -2.73
CA GLY A 170 9.29 -15.69 -1.53
C GLY A 170 8.62 -16.12 -0.24
N HIS A 171 7.32 -16.40 -0.27
CA HIS A 171 6.56 -16.73 0.92
C HIS A 171 5.31 -17.55 0.61
N VAL A 172 4.92 -18.40 1.58
CA VAL A 172 3.63 -19.09 1.58
C VAL A 172 2.90 -18.73 2.87
N PHE A 173 1.68 -18.26 2.75
CA PHE A 173 0.83 -17.89 3.86
C PHE A 173 -0.24 -18.92 4.13
N PHE A 174 -0.67 -18.99 5.38
CA PHE A 174 -1.79 -19.79 5.84
C PHE A 174 -2.89 -18.86 6.32
N TYR A 175 -4.05 -18.90 5.68
CA TYR A 175 -5.18 -18.09 6.14
C TYR A 175 -6.10 -18.91 7.05
N ASP A 176 -6.75 -18.23 7.99
CA ASP A 176 -7.66 -18.83 8.95
C ASP A 176 -8.89 -19.45 8.26
N THR A 177 -9.18 -20.69 8.60
CA THR A 177 -10.33 -21.46 8.08
C THR A 177 -11.49 -21.56 9.06
N SER A 178 -11.43 -20.87 10.20
CA SER A 178 -12.56 -20.79 11.13
C SER A 178 -13.79 -20.22 10.44
N LYS A 179 -14.97 -20.69 10.83
CA LYS A 179 -16.23 -20.24 10.24
C LYS A 179 -16.42 -18.74 10.44
N PRO A 180 -16.91 -18.02 9.42
CA PRO A 180 -17.20 -16.61 9.55
C PRO A 180 -18.28 -16.37 10.63
N SER A 181 -18.19 -15.23 11.33
CA SER A 181 -19.28 -14.74 12.18
C SER A 181 -20.52 -14.45 11.34
N ASP A 182 -21.70 -14.36 11.99
CA ASP A 182 -22.95 -14.16 11.27
C ASP A 182 -22.98 -12.87 10.43
N GLU A 183 -22.23 -11.85 10.83
CA GLU A 183 -22.04 -10.61 10.05
C GLU A 183 -21.40 -10.87 8.69
N TRP A 184 -20.45 -11.81 8.61
CA TRP A 184 -19.74 -12.16 7.38
C TRP A 184 -20.57 -13.06 6.46
N LYS A 185 -21.54 -13.81 6.98
CA LYS A 185 -22.45 -14.62 6.15
C LYS A 185 -23.27 -13.78 5.19
N GLN A 186 -23.47 -12.50 5.52
CA GLN A 186 -24.19 -11.54 4.67
C GLN A 186 -23.33 -10.99 3.51
N ILE A 187 -22.02 -11.12 3.55
CA ILE A 187 -21.08 -10.57 2.54
C ILE A 187 -20.82 -11.54 1.38
N GLY A 188 -21.33 -12.78 1.46
CA GLY A 188 -21.34 -13.70 0.33
C GLY A 188 -20.21 -14.74 0.30
N ARG A 189 -20.10 -15.44 -0.84
CA ARG A 189 -19.30 -16.65 -1.03
C ARG A 189 -17.78 -16.47 -1.01
N ASN A 190 -17.27 -15.23 -0.95
CA ASN A 190 -15.85 -14.90 -1.16
C ASN A 190 -15.06 -14.68 0.12
N PHE A 191 -15.58 -15.15 1.24
CA PHE A 191 -15.00 -14.91 2.56
C PHE A 191 -13.55 -15.42 2.69
N TYR A 192 -13.29 -16.65 2.27
CA TYR A 192 -11.94 -17.23 2.34
C TYR A 192 -11.00 -16.62 1.31
N GLU A 193 -11.50 -16.23 0.14
CA GLU A 193 -10.73 -15.47 -0.85
C GLU A 193 -10.27 -14.13 -0.29
N SER A 194 -11.13 -13.44 0.44
CA SER A 194 -10.79 -12.17 1.10
C SER A 194 -9.70 -12.35 2.15
N ARG A 195 -9.74 -13.43 2.93
CA ARG A 195 -8.69 -13.74 3.91
C ARG A 195 -7.34 -14.00 3.25
N GLY A 196 -7.33 -14.78 2.19
CA GLY A 196 -6.12 -15.03 1.42
C GLY A 196 -5.57 -13.77 0.76
N THR A 197 -6.44 -12.96 0.19
CA THR A 197 -6.08 -11.66 -0.41
C THR A 197 -5.46 -10.74 0.64
N SER A 198 -6.01 -10.70 1.85
CA SER A 198 -5.45 -9.90 2.95
C SER A 198 -4.04 -10.32 3.32
N LYS A 199 -3.73 -11.61 3.30
CA LYS A 199 -2.36 -12.11 3.55
C LYS A 199 -1.39 -11.62 2.49
N ILE A 200 -1.78 -11.63 1.24
CA ILE A 200 -0.96 -11.14 0.12
C ILE A 200 -0.77 -9.63 0.22
N GLN A 201 -1.84 -8.90 0.55
CA GLN A 201 -1.78 -7.45 0.79
C GLN A 201 -0.82 -7.11 1.93
N ASP A 202 -0.89 -7.84 3.05
CA ASP A 202 -0.01 -7.63 4.20
C ASP A 202 1.47 -7.84 3.81
N ARG A 203 1.76 -8.80 2.93
CA ARG A 203 3.12 -9.01 2.44
C ARG A 203 3.62 -7.83 1.61
N MET A 204 2.79 -7.29 0.75
CA MET A 204 3.14 -6.07 -0.02
C MET A 204 3.46 -4.91 0.92
N ILE A 205 2.61 -4.69 1.93
CA ILE A 205 2.82 -3.63 2.94
C ILE A 205 4.14 -3.86 3.69
N TRP A 206 4.44 -5.09 4.07
CA TRP A 206 5.69 -5.44 4.73
C TRP A 206 6.91 -5.11 3.86
N LEU A 207 6.85 -5.42 2.57
CA LEU A 207 7.91 -5.09 1.62
C LEU A 207 8.09 -3.58 1.43
N GLU A 208 6.99 -2.83 1.40
CA GLU A 208 7.05 -1.36 1.38
C GLU A 208 7.74 -0.82 2.65
N GLN A 209 7.39 -1.34 3.81
CA GLN A 209 8.01 -0.96 5.10
C GLN A 209 9.50 -1.30 5.13
N GLU A 210 9.91 -2.43 4.54
CA GLU A 210 11.32 -2.79 4.40
C GLU A 210 12.09 -1.77 3.56
N MET A 211 11.51 -1.27 2.48
CA MET A 211 12.09 -0.22 1.65
C MET A 211 12.32 1.06 2.44
N VAL A 212 11.39 1.43 3.32
CA VAL A 212 11.52 2.58 4.22
C VAL A 212 12.62 2.33 5.25
N ARG A 213 12.61 1.17 5.90
CA ARG A 213 13.64 0.80 6.89
C ARG A 213 15.04 0.87 6.31
N ASN A 214 15.23 0.39 5.10
CA ASN A 214 16.52 0.44 4.44
C ASN A 214 17.02 1.86 4.22
N LEU A 215 16.14 2.79 3.85
CA LEU A 215 16.49 4.21 3.71
C LEU A 215 16.93 4.83 5.04
N VAL A 216 16.19 4.53 6.10
CA VAL A 216 16.51 5.03 7.45
C VAL A 216 17.83 4.44 7.95
N LYS A 217 18.02 3.14 7.76
CA LYS A 217 19.23 2.41 8.19
C LYS A 217 20.49 2.91 7.49
N GLU A 218 20.36 3.29 6.22
CA GLU A 218 21.45 3.87 5.42
C GLU A 218 21.62 5.38 5.61
N HIS A 219 20.84 5.99 6.50
CA HIS A 219 20.86 7.43 6.80
C HIS A 219 20.63 8.32 5.57
N LEU A 220 19.73 7.92 4.70
CA LEU A 220 19.43 8.62 3.45
C LEU A 220 18.30 9.63 3.56
N LEU A 221 17.52 9.60 4.64
CA LEU A 221 16.41 10.52 4.87
C LEU A 221 16.75 11.57 5.91
N ASP A 222 16.41 12.81 5.61
CA ASP A 222 16.52 13.97 6.50
C ASP A 222 15.57 15.09 6.03
N GLN A 223 15.69 16.28 6.61
CA GLN A 223 14.85 17.42 6.25
C GLN A 223 14.98 17.88 4.78
N ASP A 224 16.07 17.51 4.12
CA ASP A 224 16.34 17.83 2.70
C ASP A 224 16.13 16.63 1.78
N HIS A 225 15.82 15.46 2.33
CA HIS A 225 15.65 14.21 1.61
C HIS A 225 14.44 13.44 2.13
N TYR A 226 13.27 13.74 1.57
CA TYR A 226 12.02 13.08 1.89
C TYR A 226 11.74 11.91 0.96
N LEU A 227 11.01 10.94 1.47
CA LEU A 227 10.38 9.88 0.70
C LEU A 227 8.89 10.19 0.52
N ILE A 228 8.42 10.13 -0.72
CA ILE A 228 6.99 10.11 -1.04
C ILE A 228 6.56 8.67 -1.22
N LYS A 229 5.61 8.23 -0.42
CA LYS A 229 4.98 6.92 -0.52
C LYS A 229 3.60 7.07 -1.15
N ASP A 230 3.31 6.30 -2.20
CA ASP A 230 1.96 6.23 -2.75
C ASP A 230 1.05 5.50 -1.76
N GLY A 231 0.01 6.20 -1.31
CA GLY A 231 -0.94 5.69 -0.36
C GLY A 231 -0.75 6.19 1.07
N SER A 232 -1.52 5.63 1.97
CA SER A 232 -1.56 6.02 3.37
C SER A 232 -0.33 5.55 4.15
N LEU A 233 0.07 6.32 5.17
CA LEU A 233 1.11 5.95 6.14
C LEU A 233 0.57 5.06 7.26
N GLU A 234 -0.59 4.54 7.07
CA GLU A 234 -1.25 3.66 7.99
C GLU A 234 -0.33 2.60 8.55
N TYR A 235 -0.27 2.56 9.86
CA TYR A 235 0.43 1.54 10.59
C TYR A 235 -0.48 0.34 10.84
N ARG A 236 -0.31 -0.70 10.04
CA ARG A 236 -0.82 -2.04 10.35
C ARG A 236 0.37 -2.95 10.60
N GLY A 237 0.58 -3.35 11.82
CA GLY A 237 1.31 -4.55 11.78
C GLY A 237 2.54 -4.84 12.54
N LEU A 238 2.96 -4.05 13.48
CA LEU A 238 3.72 -4.64 14.56
C LEU A 238 2.71 -5.08 15.61
N LYS A 239 2.43 -6.35 15.67
CA LYS A 239 1.66 -6.93 16.77
C LYS A 239 2.34 -6.54 18.08
N ARG A 240 1.56 -6.11 19.08
CA ARG A 240 2.06 -5.89 20.44
C ARG A 240 2.94 -7.07 20.85
N GLY A 241 4.20 -6.82 21.14
CA GLY A 241 5.13 -7.82 21.64
C GLY A 241 6.31 -8.18 20.73
N ASP A 242 6.38 -7.69 19.49
CA ASP A 242 7.42 -8.07 18.53
C ASP A 242 8.75 -7.32 18.71
N ALA A 243 8.81 -6.28 19.57
CA ALA A 243 10.04 -5.57 19.87
C ALA A 243 10.19 -5.39 21.37
N ALA A 244 11.07 -6.17 21.99
CA ALA A 244 11.41 -6.04 23.41
C ALA A 244 11.97 -4.64 23.69
N GLY A 245 11.26 -3.85 24.53
CA GLY A 245 11.73 -2.55 25.02
C GLY A 245 11.48 -1.35 24.11
N VAL A 246 10.93 -1.53 22.92
CA VAL A 246 10.54 -0.45 22.01
C VAL A 246 9.10 -0.67 21.59
N THR A 247 8.23 0.34 21.76
CA THR A 247 6.85 0.22 21.31
C THR A 247 6.80 0.30 19.79
N ALA A 248 5.80 -0.40 19.20
CA ALA A 248 5.58 -0.34 17.76
C ALA A 248 5.38 1.10 17.26
N GLU A 249 4.73 1.94 18.07
CA GLU A 249 4.52 3.35 17.80
C GLU A 249 5.83 4.14 17.71
N MET A 250 6.77 3.90 18.62
CA MET A 250 8.08 4.57 18.61
C MET A 250 8.88 4.21 17.36
N LEU A 251 8.90 2.91 16.99
CA LEU A 251 9.55 2.47 15.76
C LEU A 251 8.94 3.11 14.54
N HIS A 252 7.62 3.22 14.48
CA HIS A 252 6.92 3.86 13.38
C HIS A 252 7.27 5.34 13.29
N GLN A 253 7.29 6.06 14.41
CA GLN A 253 7.69 7.47 14.46
C GLN A 253 9.12 7.66 13.94
N GLU A 254 10.09 6.89 14.42
CA GLU A 254 11.49 7.01 13.99
C GLU A 254 11.67 6.72 12.50
N GLN A 255 11.00 5.72 11.98
CA GLN A 255 11.15 5.31 10.58
C GLN A 255 10.43 6.22 9.60
N TYR A 256 9.30 6.83 10.00
CA TYR A 256 8.45 7.60 9.12
C TYR A 256 8.57 9.12 9.29
N GLU A 257 9.55 9.57 10.05
CA GLU A 257 9.77 11.01 10.30
C GLU A 257 9.88 11.84 9.00
N TRP A 258 10.55 11.30 7.99
CA TRP A 258 10.80 11.98 6.71
C TRP A 258 10.05 11.35 5.54
N VAL A 259 8.88 10.79 5.84
CA VAL A 259 8.03 10.15 4.84
C VAL A 259 6.70 10.88 4.73
N LEU A 260 6.29 11.18 3.50
CA LEU A 260 4.96 11.71 3.20
C LEU A 260 4.15 10.61 2.50
N GLY A 261 2.96 10.35 3.02
CA GLY A 261 1.96 9.52 2.33
C GLY A 261 1.09 10.40 1.45
N VAL A 262 0.99 10.08 0.17
CA VAL A 262 0.12 10.78 -0.77
C VAL A 262 -0.89 9.80 -1.33
N SER A 263 -2.16 9.98 -0.97
CA SER A 263 -3.25 9.08 -1.36
C SER A 263 -4.14 9.72 -2.40
N LYS A 264 -4.35 9.00 -3.50
CA LYS A 264 -5.26 9.40 -4.60
C LYS A 264 -6.70 9.12 -4.25
N ASN A 265 -6.93 8.05 -3.48
CA ASN A 265 -8.25 7.56 -3.11
C ASN A 265 -8.50 7.84 -1.63
N PHE A 266 -9.58 8.50 -1.33
CA PHE A 266 -10.07 8.76 0.02
C PHE A 266 -11.59 8.95 -0.06
N ASN A 267 -12.27 8.78 1.07
CA ASN A 267 -13.71 9.01 1.14
C ASN A 267 -13.96 10.48 1.55
N PRO A 268 -14.48 11.33 0.65
CA PRO A 268 -14.75 12.73 0.99
C PRO A 268 -15.78 12.92 2.09
N GLU A 269 -16.71 11.97 2.26
CA GLU A 269 -17.78 12.07 3.26
C GLU A 269 -17.28 12.09 4.70
N VAL A 270 -16.11 11.48 4.94
CA VAL A 270 -15.51 11.43 6.28
C VAL A 270 -14.43 12.49 6.50
N CYS A 271 -14.11 13.29 5.48
CA CYS A 271 -13.16 14.39 5.60
C CYS A 271 -13.72 15.47 6.52
N LYS A 272 -12.91 15.91 7.47
CA LYS A 272 -13.33 16.90 8.46
C LYS A 272 -12.79 18.29 8.10
N ASP A 273 -13.60 19.31 8.38
CA ASP A 273 -13.19 20.72 8.27
C ASP A 273 -12.28 21.12 9.45
N GLN A 274 -11.91 22.41 9.51
CA GLN A 274 -11.08 22.96 10.57
C GLN A 274 -11.70 22.87 11.97
N ASN A 275 -13.01 22.63 12.06
CA ASN A 275 -13.72 22.46 13.32
C ASN A 275 -13.91 21.00 13.73
N GLY A 276 -13.35 20.06 12.96
CA GLY A 276 -13.46 18.62 13.21
C GLY A 276 -14.82 18.03 12.83
N LYS A 277 -15.61 18.72 12.02
CA LYS A 277 -16.90 18.23 11.52
C LYS A 277 -16.77 17.62 10.14
N PRO A 278 -17.40 16.47 9.87
CA PRO A 278 -17.46 15.91 8.53
C PRO A 278 -18.05 16.92 7.56
N ASN A 279 -17.32 17.26 6.52
CA ASN A 279 -17.73 18.28 5.55
C ASN A 279 -17.12 17.96 4.16
N PRO A 280 -17.81 17.17 3.34
CA PRO A 280 -17.33 16.88 1.98
C PRO A 280 -17.25 18.13 1.10
N GLY A 281 -18.09 19.13 1.35
CA GLY A 281 -18.03 20.42 0.65
C GLY A 281 -16.72 21.14 0.85
N PHE A 282 -16.06 20.94 1.99
CA PHE A 282 -14.76 21.55 2.28
C PHE A 282 -13.67 21.07 1.32
N ILE A 283 -13.73 19.80 0.91
CA ILE A 283 -12.83 19.24 -0.10
C ILE A 283 -13.28 19.64 -1.51
N ALA A 284 -14.58 19.60 -1.77
CA ALA A 284 -15.15 19.97 -3.08
C ALA A 284 -14.83 21.41 -3.49
N GLU A 285 -14.82 22.32 -2.53
CA GLU A 285 -14.56 23.76 -2.74
C GLU A 285 -13.08 24.14 -2.70
N LEU A 286 -12.19 23.19 -2.39
CA LEU A 286 -10.74 23.45 -2.38
C LEU A 286 -10.27 23.96 -3.74
N PRO A 287 -9.73 25.19 -3.83
CA PRO A 287 -9.28 25.74 -5.11
C PRO A 287 -8.00 25.07 -5.62
N PHE A 288 -7.78 25.18 -6.91
CA PHE A 288 -6.52 24.75 -7.54
C PHE A 288 -5.31 25.48 -6.94
N CYS A 289 -4.21 24.76 -6.75
CA CYS A 289 -2.99 25.25 -6.10
C CYS A 289 -3.19 25.72 -4.67
N HIS A 290 -4.18 25.20 -3.98
CA HIS A 290 -4.42 25.47 -2.57
C HIS A 290 -4.36 24.19 -1.76
N ARG A 291 -4.15 24.35 -0.47
CA ARG A 291 -4.27 23.28 0.50
C ARG A 291 -5.31 23.59 1.56
N THR A 292 -5.86 22.54 2.15
CA THR A 292 -6.65 22.71 3.37
C THR A 292 -5.74 22.96 4.56
N PRO A 293 -6.28 23.51 5.67
CA PRO A 293 -5.59 23.44 6.96
C PRO A 293 -5.21 22.00 7.31
N ALA A 294 -4.05 21.83 7.93
CA ALA A 294 -3.65 20.51 8.40
C ALA A 294 -4.41 20.17 9.69
N ALA A 295 -5.02 18.98 9.72
CA ALA A 295 -5.65 18.42 10.90
C ALA A 295 -4.71 17.44 11.60
N MET A 296 -4.82 17.33 12.92
CA MET A 296 -4.11 16.33 13.70
C MET A 296 -5.05 15.18 14.03
N TYR A 297 -4.66 13.97 13.65
CA TYR A 297 -5.36 12.75 14.00
C TYR A 297 -4.48 11.88 14.88
N LYS A 298 -5.08 11.27 15.88
CA LYS A 298 -4.42 10.31 16.75
C LYS A 298 -4.94 8.90 16.46
N TRP A 299 -4.01 7.98 16.32
CA TRP A 299 -4.30 6.56 16.21
C TRP A 299 -3.33 5.77 17.06
N GLY A 300 -3.84 5.17 18.17
CA GLY A 300 -2.97 4.60 19.17
C GLY A 300 -2.05 5.66 19.78
N GLY A 301 -0.78 5.38 19.85
CA GLY A 301 0.27 6.32 20.31
C GLY A 301 0.86 7.18 19.21
N VAL A 302 0.34 7.13 17.99
CA VAL A 302 0.88 7.88 16.84
C VAL A 302 -0.05 9.03 16.48
N ARG A 303 0.52 10.18 16.18
CA ARG A 303 -0.19 11.35 15.66
C ARG A 303 0.23 11.64 14.24
N TYR A 304 -0.74 12.04 13.43
CA TYR A 304 -0.56 12.38 12.01
C TYR A 304 -1.07 13.77 11.73
N ALA A 305 -0.33 14.53 10.93
CA ALA A 305 -0.85 15.70 10.25
C ALA A 305 -1.44 15.25 8.92
N VAL A 306 -2.66 15.67 8.62
CA VAL A 306 -3.39 15.30 7.41
C VAL A 306 -3.95 16.56 6.76
N TRP A 307 -3.66 16.74 5.49
CA TRP A 307 -4.20 17.84 4.69
C TRP A 307 -4.47 17.39 3.26
N TYR A 308 -5.14 18.24 2.51
CA TYR A 308 -5.54 17.94 1.13
C TYR A 308 -4.99 19.01 0.19
N LEU A 309 -4.61 18.58 -1.01
CA LEU A 309 -4.11 19.44 -2.08
C LEU A 309 -4.96 19.23 -3.32
N ARG A 310 -5.31 20.33 -4.01
CA ARG A 310 -5.90 20.23 -5.35
C ARG A 310 -4.81 20.42 -6.40
N LEU A 311 -4.57 19.36 -7.16
CA LEU A 311 -3.52 19.31 -8.19
C LEU A 311 -4.01 19.83 -9.56
N ARG A 312 -5.34 19.81 -9.79
CA ARG A 312 -5.97 20.18 -11.06
C ARG A 312 -7.18 21.06 -10.84
N GLU A 313 -7.45 21.92 -11.83
CA GLU A 313 -8.68 22.69 -11.85
C GLU A 313 -9.88 21.73 -11.98
N ALA A 314 -10.95 21.97 -11.20
CA ALA A 314 -12.14 21.12 -11.17
C ALA A 314 -12.79 20.95 -12.55
N GLU A 315 -12.75 21.98 -13.38
CA GLU A 315 -13.32 22.01 -14.73
C GLU A 315 -12.61 21.04 -15.68
N ARG A 316 -11.39 20.62 -15.36
CA ARG A 316 -10.59 19.68 -16.16
C ARG A 316 -10.75 18.23 -15.73
N THR A 317 -11.56 17.97 -14.71
CA THR A 317 -11.75 16.65 -14.13
C THR A 317 -13.21 16.20 -14.26
N ARG A 318 -13.44 14.89 -14.11
CA ARG A 318 -14.79 14.30 -14.21
C ARG A 318 -15.64 14.50 -12.97
N SER A 319 -15.00 14.65 -11.83
CA SER A 319 -15.65 14.84 -10.53
C SER A 319 -14.95 15.96 -9.80
N ILE A 320 -15.69 16.70 -8.98
CA ILE A 320 -15.13 17.74 -8.10
C ILE A 320 -14.12 17.22 -7.09
N PHE A 321 -14.11 15.92 -6.83
CA PHE A 321 -13.14 15.26 -5.94
C PHE A 321 -11.92 14.73 -6.69
N ASP A 322 -11.99 14.59 -8.01
CA ASP A 322 -10.83 14.24 -8.82
C ASP A 322 -9.80 15.38 -8.81
N GLY A 323 -8.54 15.01 -8.88
CA GLY A 323 -7.45 15.99 -8.83
C GLY A 323 -7.10 16.46 -7.43
N VAL A 324 -7.74 15.91 -6.40
CA VAL A 324 -7.40 16.15 -5.00
C VAL A 324 -6.63 14.95 -4.45
N VAL A 325 -5.57 15.20 -3.71
CA VAL A 325 -4.81 14.17 -2.98
C VAL A 325 -4.81 14.47 -1.49
N LYS A 326 -4.80 13.40 -0.70
CA LYS A 326 -4.62 13.45 0.75
C LYS A 326 -3.14 13.30 1.05
N VAL A 327 -2.59 14.18 1.86
CA VAL A 327 -1.19 14.13 2.32
C VAL A 327 -1.14 13.87 3.82
N GLU A 328 -0.29 12.98 4.21
CA GLU A 328 -0.11 12.55 5.61
C GLU A 328 1.35 12.60 6.01
N LYS A 329 1.61 13.02 7.24
CA LYS A 329 2.93 12.93 7.87
C LYS A 329 2.80 12.52 9.32
N VAL A 330 3.65 11.60 9.75
CA VAL A 330 3.79 11.23 11.16
C VAL A 330 4.44 12.39 11.92
N LEU A 331 3.84 12.77 13.03
CA LEU A 331 4.33 13.85 13.89
C LEU A 331 5.35 13.31 14.89
N VAL A 332 6.56 13.84 14.85
CA VAL A 332 7.71 13.37 15.64
C VAL A 332 8.34 14.54 16.41
N GLY A 333 8.85 14.25 17.62
CA GLY A 333 9.48 15.27 18.45
C GLY A 333 8.50 16.37 18.87
N ASP A 334 8.89 17.64 18.70
CA ASP A 334 8.03 18.79 19.03
C ASP A 334 6.75 18.84 18.21
N GLU A 335 6.75 18.30 17.01
CA GLU A 335 5.57 18.20 16.16
C GLU A 335 4.45 17.38 16.79
N PHE A 336 4.79 16.40 17.64
CA PHE A 336 3.82 15.53 18.27
C PHE A 336 2.77 16.30 19.08
N GLU A 337 3.18 17.38 19.76
CA GLU A 337 2.27 18.23 20.55
C GLU A 337 1.80 19.47 19.78
N LYS A 338 2.67 20.06 18.98
CA LYS A 338 2.44 21.37 18.34
C LYS A 338 1.93 21.29 16.91
N GLY A 339 2.01 20.11 16.28
CA GLY A 339 1.82 19.97 14.84
C GLY A 339 3.08 20.34 14.06
N MET A 340 3.00 20.22 12.75
CA MET A 340 4.06 20.63 11.84
C MET A 340 4.15 22.15 11.72
N ASP A 341 5.33 22.64 11.44
CA ASP A 341 5.52 24.04 11.06
C ASP A 341 4.70 24.38 9.80
N THR A 342 3.88 25.41 9.86
CA THR A 342 2.99 25.83 8.78
C THR A 342 3.76 26.12 7.48
N GLU A 343 4.90 26.82 7.58
CA GLU A 343 5.74 27.09 6.41
C GLU A 343 6.35 25.83 5.80
N ARG A 344 6.64 24.82 6.62
CA ARG A 344 7.11 23.53 6.15
C ARG A 344 6.04 22.79 5.37
N ILE A 345 4.80 22.82 5.83
CA ILE A 345 3.66 22.22 5.11
C ILE A 345 3.48 22.93 3.77
N ASP A 346 3.55 24.24 3.73
CA ASP A 346 3.45 25.00 2.48
C ASP A 346 4.57 24.62 1.50
N ASP A 347 5.80 24.52 1.96
CA ASP A 347 6.94 24.14 1.13
C ASP A 347 6.78 22.74 0.55
N LEU A 348 6.50 21.74 1.38
CA LEU A 348 6.29 20.37 0.94
C LEU A 348 5.09 20.25 -0.02
N SER A 349 4.01 20.95 0.28
CA SER A 349 2.81 20.97 -0.55
C SER A 349 3.06 21.58 -1.93
N ALA A 350 3.80 22.69 -2.00
CA ALA A 350 4.17 23.31 -3.26
C ALA A 350 5.09 22.38 -4.10
N ARG A 351 5.99 21.66 -3.44
CA ARG A 351 6.85 20.68 -4.12
C ARG A 351 6.04 19.51 -4.68
N ILE A 352 5.05 19.03 -3.93
CA ILE A 352 4.11 17.98 -4.43
C ILE A 352 3.33 18.50 -5.63
N LEU A 353 2.81 19.72 -5.57
CA LEU A 353 2.11 20.33 -6.71
C LEU A 353 2.97 20.42 -7.97
N ASN A 354 4.25 20.72 -7.80
CA ASN A 354 5.19 20.77 -8.92
C ASN A 354 5.52 19.40 -9.52
N GLU A 355 5.24 18.32 -8.82
CA GLU A 355 5.42 16.94 -9.30
C GLU A 355 4.18 16.37 -10.00
N ARG A 356 3.08 17.13 -10.09
CA ARG A 356 1.89 16.65 -10.78
C ARG A 356 2.18 16.25 -12.22
N ASN A 357 1.50 15.21 -12.68
CA ASN A 357 1.64 14.78 -14.06
C ASN A 357 1.14 15.86 -15.03
N PRO A 358 1.99 16.38 -15.93
CA PRO A 358 1.62 17.52 -16.77
C PRO A 358 0.59 17.19 -17.85
N VAL A 359 0.45 15.93 -18.26
CA VAL A 359 -0.35 15.52 -19.42
C VAL A 359 -1.17 14.28 -19.11
N CYS A 360 -2.40 14.25 -19.62
CA CYS A 360 -3.23 13.04 -19.64
C CYS A 360 -2.73 12.10 -20.73
N TYR A 361 -2.24 10.92 -20.35
CA TYR A 361 -1.85 9.86 -21.28
C TYR A 361 -2.90 8.74 -21.28
N GLY A 362 -3.49 8.50 -22.42
CA GLY A 362 -4.38 7.37 -22.64
C GLY A 362 -5.69 7.41 -21.84
N SER A 363 -6.16 6.23 -21.47
CA SER A 363 -7.44 6.00 -20.82
C SER A 363 -7.38 5.93 -19.29
N ASP A 364 -6.24 6.21 -18.68
CA ASP A 364 -6.12 6.16 -17.22
C ASP A 364 -6.87 7.34 -16.59
N LEU A 365 -7.99 7.03 -15.94
CA LEU A 365 -8.86 8.01 -15.31
C LEU A 365 -8.25 8.68 -14.07
N ARG A 366 -7.15 8.11 -13.54
CA ARG A 366 -6.47 8.61 -12.35
C ARG A 366 -5.39 9.63 -12.66
N TRP A 367 -5.15 9.97 -13.92
CA TRP A 367 -4.10 10.89 -14.34
C TRP A 367 -4.10 12.21 -13.55
N ALA A 368 -5.30 12.70 -13.23
CA ALA A 368 -5.50 13.95 -12.51
C ALA A 368 -4.87 13.96 -11.11
N ASN A 369 -4.75 12.79 -10.49
CA ASN A 369 -4.21 12.58 -9.16
C ASN A 369 -2.78 12.03 -9.16
N HIS A 370 -2.19 11.80 -10.34
CA HIS A 370 -0.86 11.24 -10.45
C HIS A 370 0.23 12.27 -10.20
N LEU A 371 1.20 11.88 -9.41
CA LEU A 371 2.52 12.50 -9.38
C LEU A 371 3.42 11.77 -10.37
N TYR A 372 4.09 12.51 -11.24
CA TYR A 372 4.89 11.92 -12.30
C TYR A 372 5.96 10.92 -11.81
N PRO A 373 6.73 11.21 -10.74
CA PRO A 373 7.70 10.24 -10.21
C PRO A 373 7.07 8.95 -9.68
N ILE A 374 5.90 9.03 -9.07
CA ILE A 374 5.14 7.86 -8.62
C ILE A 374 4.63 7.06 -9.82
N TYR A 375 4.12 7.73 -10.84
CA TYR A 375 3.71 7.08 -12.08
C TYR A 375 4.86 6.30 -12.73
N LEU A 376 6.05 6.89 -12.82
CA LEU A 376 7.23 6.19 -13.33
C LEU A 376 7.60 4.97 -12.48
N THR A 377 7.57 5.11 -11.17
CA THR A 377 7.85 4.00 -10.24
C THR A 377 6.86 2.85 -10.46
N GLU A 378 5.58 3.16 -10.58
CA GLU A 378 4.53 2.19 -10.90
C GLU A 378 4.81 1.46 -12.22
N GLN A 379 5.18 2.19 -13.27
CA GLN A 379 5.49 1.59 -14.56
C GLN A 379 6.71 0.64 -14.48
N PHE A 380 7.74 1.00 -13.74
CA PHE A 380 8.89 0.13 -13.53
C PHE A 380 8.53 -1.14 -12.75
N VAL A 381 7.67 -1.04 -11.76
CA VAL A 381 7.17 -2.20 -11.00
C VAL A 381 6.35 -3.12 -11.91
N LYS A 382 5.38 -2.58 -12.64
CA LYS A 382 4.50 -3.36 -13.53
C LYS A 382 5.25 -4.04 -14.67
N ALA A 383 6.34 -3.48 -15.14
CA ALA A 383 7.16 -4.08 -16.18
C ALA A 383 7.81 -5.42 -15.76
N ARG A 384 7.86 -5.72 -14.45
CA ARG A 384 8.43 -6.96 -13.92
C ARG A 384 7.42 -8.11 -13.84
N TYR A 385 6.12 -7.82 -13.92
CA TYR A 385 5.10 -8.86 -13.87
C TYR A 385 5.09 -9.72 -15.13
N ILE A 386 4.90 -11.03 -14.93
CA ILE A 386 4.56 -11.89 -16.05
C ILE A 386 3.06 -11.78 -16.37
N PRO A 387 2.65 -12.02 -17.62
CA PRO A 387 1.23 -11.97 -17.99
C PRO A 387 0.37 -12.91 -17.14
N ASN A 388 -0.84 -12.49 -16.85
CA ASN A 388 -1.81 -13.26 -16.03
C ASN A 388 -1.98 -14.69 -16.52
N GLU A 389 -2.12 -14.87 -17.82
CA GLU A 389 -2.29 -16.19 -18.43
C GLU A 389 -1.08 -17.09 -18.18
N SER A 390 0.13 -16.58 -18.40
CA SER A 390 1.37 -17.31 -18.13
C SER A 390 1.51 -17.69 -16.66
N PHE A 391 1.13 -16.79 -15.76
CA PHE A 391 1.13 -17.04 -14.32
C PHE A 391 0.16 -18.16 -13.94
N LEU A 392 -1.08 -18.12 -14.43
CA LEU A 392 -2.10 -19.09 -14.13
C LEU A 392 -1.81 -20.48 -14.71
N GLN A 393 -1.10 -20.54 -15.83
CA GLN A 393 -0.70 -21.82 -16.45
C GLN A 393 0.29 -22.64 -15.63
N MET A 394 0.96 -22.04 -14.62
CA MET A 394 1.88 -22.77 -13.75
C MET A 394 1.16 -23.76 -12.81
N PHE A 395 -0.09 -23.50 -12.51
CA PHE A 395 -0.89 -24.26 -11.56
C PHE A 395 -1.67 -25.36 -12.28
#